data_751d5e3c86c2b1df4b237197151647b4
#
_entry.id   751d5e3c86c2b1df4b237197151647b4
#
_cell.length_a   1.000
_cell.length_b   1.000
_cell.length_c   1.000
_cell.angle_alpha   90.00
_cell.angle_beta   90.00
_cell.angle_gamma   90.00
#
_symmetry.space_group_name_H-M   'P 1'
#
loop_
_entity.id
_entity.type
_entity.pdbx_description
1 polymer ?
#
loop_
_entity_poly.entity_id
_entity_poly.type
_entity_poly.pdbx_seq_one_letter_code
_entity_poly.pdbx_strand_id
1 'polypeptide(L)'
;MHDINRLENHIADNHVWQMTFRILTMAAFTVYGELPEADAWTDYCYNLWLARFPGLNKDGAWHNGDSYFHVNIRTLVEVPYFYTRLTGFNYFSDPWYQGNALYVIYQQPPFSKSGGNGSSHQKILTPSGTRVGYADALARMTGNTFAADYVRHISARQPDILEQGSTSKAGGLAWFRLQCDKPLPDGPGLKDLPMGHVFPQSGLASFSTNLDDTRKSAMLSFRSSPYGSTSHAIANQNAFNTFWNGQSLFYSSGHHTSFTDIHGVYCHRATRAHNTILVNG
;
A
#
# COMPACT_ATOMS: atom_id res chain seq x y z
N MET A 1 5.49 -8.24 -20.57
CA MET A 1 5.50 -6.91 -19.92
C MET A 1 4.15 -6.28 -20.18
N HIS A 2 3.35 -5.99 -19.14
CA HIS A 2 2.06 -5.33 -19.33
C HIS A 2 2.32 -3.89 -19.80
N ASP A 3 1.62 -3.49 -20.86
CA ASP A 3 1.68 -2.11 -21.33
C ASP A 3 0.92 -1.21 -20.33
N ILE A 4 1.66 -0.42 -19.56
CA ILE A 4 1.10 0.48 -18.55
C ILE A 4 0.28 1.63 -19.15
N ASN A 5 0.39 1.86 -20.45
CA ASN A 5 -0.38 2.89 -21.15
C ASN A 5 -1.79 2.40 -21.54
N ARG A 6 -2.07 1.11 -21.47
CA ARG A 6 -3.40 0.61 -21.72
C ARG A 6 -4.35 0.95 -20.59
N LEU A 7 -5.52 1.45 -20.95
CA LEU A 7 -6.54 1.90 -20.00
C LEU A 7 -6.95 0.78 -19.01
N GLU A 8 -7.09 -0.44 -19.49
CA GLU A 8 -7.45 -1.60 -18.67
C GLU A 8 -6.42 -1.90 -17.57
N ASN A 9 -5.14 -1.60 -17.81
CA ASN A 9 -4.10 -1.76 -16.80
C ASN A 9 -4.19 -0.67 -15.71
N HIS A 10 -4.57 0.56 -16.10
CA HIS A 10 -4.82 1.62 -15.13
C HIS A 10 -6.06 1.35 -14.27
N ILE A 11 -7.08 0.72 -14.86
CA ILE A 11 -8.32 0.37 -14.14
C ILE A 11 -8.05 -0.68 -13.08
N ALA A 12 -7.21 -1.69 -13.36
CA ALA A 12 -6.96 -2.80 -12.46
C ALA A 12 -6.43 -2.37 -11.07
N ASP A 13 -5.64 -1.29 -11.01
CA ASP A 13 -5.14 -0.74 -9.75
C ASP A 13 -6.03 0.39 -9.19
N ASN A 14 -7.20 0.61 -9.75
CA ASN A 14 -8.17 1.54 -9.20
C ASN A 14 -8.84 0.92 -7.97
N HIS A 15 -8.94 1.69 -6.89
CA HIS A 15 -9.51 1.23 -5.62
C HIS A 15 -10.97 0.75 -5.73
N VAL A 16 -11.78 1.40 -6.57
CA VAL A 16 -13.19 1.00 -6.79
C VAL A 16 -13.24 -0.39 -7.43
N TRP A 17 -12.41 -0.60 -8.45
CA TRP A 17 -12.32 -1.89 -9.12
C TRP A 17 -11.81 -2.98 -8.19
N GLN A 18 -10.77 -2.71 -7.41
CA GLN A 18 -10.21 -3.61 -6.41
C GLN A 18 -11.24 -4.03 -5.36
N MET A 19 -12.00 -3.07 -4.84
CA MET A 19 -13.08 -3.34 -3.88
C MET A 19 -14.20 -4.19 -4.49
N THR A 20 -14.62 -3.86 -5.70
CA THR A 20 -15.65 -4.60 -6.44
C THR A 20 -15.19 -6.03 -6.70
N PHE A 21 -13.96 -6.21 -7.18
CA PHE A 21 -13.36 -7.51 -7.41
C PHE A 21 -13.33 -8.35 -6.13
N ARG A 22 -12.91 -7.79 -5.01
CA ARG A 22 -12.92 -8.48 -3.72
C ARG A 22 -14.33 -8.92 -3.33
N ILE A 23 -15.32 -8.03 -3.47
CA ILE A 23 -16.72 -8.34 -3.12
C ILE A 23 -17.26 -9.46 -4.02
N LEU A 24 -16.99 -9.40 -5.32
CA LEU A 24 -17.38 -10.46 -6.25
C LEU A 24 -16.74 -11.80 -5.90
N THR A 25 -15.44 -11.81 -5.60
CA THR A 25 -14.72 -13.00 -5.18
C THR A 25 -15.33 -13.58 -3.91
N MET A 26 -15.60 -12.74 -2.91
CA MET A 26 -16.21 -13.18 -1.65
C MET A 26 -17.63 -13.75 -1.86
N ALA A 27 -18.44 -13.11 -2.72
CA ALA A 27 -19.78 -13.60 -3.05
C ALA A 27 -19.72 -14.97 -3.75
N ALA A 28 -18.81 -15.12 -4.73
CA ALA A 28 -18.62 -16.40 -5.42
C ALA A 28 -18.22 -17.52 -4.43
N PHE A 29 -17.26 -17.25 -3.55
CA PHE A 29 -16.86 -18.23 -2.53
C PHE A 29 -17.96 -18.57 -1.53
N THR A 30 -18.82 -17.63 -1.17
CA THR A 30 -19.90 -17.87 -0.20
C THR A 30 -20.90 -18.89 -0.70
N VAL A 31 -21.13 -18.96 -2.01
CA VAL A 31 -22.08 -19.86 -2.65
C VAL A 31 -21.41 -20.98 -3.46
N TYR A 32 -20.10 -21.10 -3.36
CA TYR A 32 -19.33 -22.16 -4.04
C TYR A 32 -19.77 -23.54 -3.56
N GLY A 33 -20.08 -24.42 -4.51
CA GLY A 33 -20.64 -25.74 -4.24
C GLY A 33 -22.14 -25.76 -3.92
N GLU A 34 -22.79 -24.60 -3.75
CA GLU A 34 -24.24 -24.50 -3.50
C GLU A 34 -25.01 -24.12 -4.78
N LEU A 35 -24.44 -23.24 -5.61
CA LEU A 35 -25.02 -22.80 -6.88
C LEU A 35 -24.16 -23.27 -8.04
N PRO A 36 -24.74 -23.89 -9.09
CA PRO A 36 -23.97 -24.37 -10.24
C PRO A 36 -23.18 -23.25 -10.96
N GLU A 37 -23.69 -22.01 -10.97
CA GLU A 37 -23.03 -20.87 -11.59
C GLU A 37 -21.83 -20.36 -10.78
N ALA A 38 -21.73 -20.69 -9.51
CA ALA A 38 -20.67 -20.18 -8.64
C ALA A 38 -19.28 -20.67 -9.04
N ASP A 39 -19.18 -21.85 -9.65
CA ASP A 39 -17.93 -22.39 -10.18
C ASP A 39 -17.38 -21.45 -11.28
N ALA A 40 -18.23 -21.05 -12.23
CA ALA A 40 -17.85 -20.14 -13.29
C ALA A 40 -17.47 -18.73 -12.77
N TRP A 41 -18.16 -18.23 -11.76
CA TRP A 41 -17.80 -16.94 -11.12
C TRP A 41 -16.48 -17.03 -10.37
N THR A 42 -16.22 -18.12 -9.68
CA THR A 42 -14.98 -18.37 -8.96
C THR A 42 -13.81 -18.49 -9.94
N ASP A 43 -13.97 -19.22 -11.04
CA ASP A 43 -12.98 -19.34 -12.10
C ASP A 43 -12.69 -18.00 -12.78
N TYR A 44 -13.73 -17.21 -13.07
CA TYR A 44 -13.56 -15.86 -13.62
C TYR A 44 -12.73 -14.98 -12.69
N CYS A 45 -13.07 -14.89 -11.41
CA CYS A 45 -12.33 -14.12 -10.43
C CYS A 45 -10.90 -14.65 -10.26
N TYR A 46 -10.71 -15.96 -10.27
CA TYR A 46 -9.39 -16.58 -10.20
C TYR A 46 -8.48 -16.21 -11.38
N ASN A 47 -8.99 -16.37 -12.59
CA ASN A 47 -8.23 -15.99 -13.80
C ASN A 47 -7.90 -14.50 -13.82
N LEU A 48 -8.80 -13.67 -13.32
CA LEU A 48 -8.57 -12.23 -13.22
C LEU A 48 -7.49 -11.91 -12.17
N TRP A 49 -7.49 -12.62 -11.04
CA TRP A 49 -6.40 -12.54 -10.05
C TRP A 49 -5.06 -12.87 -10.68
N LEU A 50 -4.95 -14.03 -11.33
CA LEU A 50 -3.71 -14.46 -11.97
C LEU A 50 -3.19 -13.48 -13.04
N ALA A 51 -4.10 -12.83 -13.76
CA ALA A 51 -3.75 -11.91 -14.84
C ALA A 51 -3.29 -10.52 -14.34
N ARG A 52 -3.75 -10.08 -13.16
CA ARG A 52 -3.65 -8.67 -12.75
C ARG A 52 -3.04 -8.42 -11.38
N PHE A 53 -2.98 -9.44 -10.52
CA PHE A 53 -2.58 -9.25 -9.13
C PHE A 53 -1.24 -9.93 -8.81
N PRO A 54 -0.64 -9.57 -7.67
CA PRO A 54 -1.12 -8.59 -6.70
C PRO A 54 -1.03 -7.13 -7.13
N GLY A 55 -0.18 -6.76 -8.08
CA GLY A 55 -0.06 -5.39 -8.61
C GLY A 55 0.53 -5.33 -10.01
N LEU A 56 0.40 -4.17 -10.68
CA LEU A 56 0.90 -3.95 -12.04
C LEU A 56 2.42 -3.94 -12.11
N ASN A 57 3.10 -3.44 -11.09
CA ASN A 57 4.55 -3.48 -10.96
C ASN A 57 4.97 -4.74 -10.21
N LYS A 58 6.23 -5.10 -10.31
CA LYS A 58 6.79 -6.27 -9.60
C LYS A 58 7.70 -5.89 -8.43
N ASP A 59 7.89 -4.60 -8.19
CA ASP A 59 8.73 -4.10 -7.11
C ASP A 59 7.98 -3.91 -5.78
N GLY A 60 6.67 -4.16 -5.78
CA GLY A 60 5.83 -4.11 -4.60
C GLY A 60 5.30 -2.73 -4.22
N ALA A 61 5.75 -1.65 -4.83
CA ALA A 61 5.23 -0.33 -4.50
C ALA A 61 3.89 -0.05 -5.18
N TRP A 62 3.14 0.90 -4.61
CA TRP A 62 1.82 1.29 -5.08
C TRP A 62 1.84 2.70 -5.67
N HIS A 63 1.41 2.84 -6.92
CA HIS A 63 1.54 4.11 -7.66
C HIS A 63 0.42 5.12 -7.41
N ASN A 64 -0.70 4.68 -6.89
CA ASN A 64 -1.95 5.46 -6.81
C ASN A 64 -2.03 6.36 -5.58
N GLY A 65 -0.97 6.39 -4.78
CA GLY A 65 -0.91 7.14 -3.54
C GLY A 65 -1.18 6.31 -2.30
N ASP A 66 -0.58 6.74 -1.22
CA ASP A 66 -0.54 5.99 0.03
C ASP A 66 -1.92 5.80 0.65
N SER A 67 -2.79 6.82 0.60
CA SER A 67 -4.15 6.72 1.15
C SER A 67 -5.01 5.70 0.41
N TYR A 68 -4.87 5.65 -0.91
CA TYR A 68 -5.63 4.73 -1.75
C TYR A 68 -5.02 3.33 -1.80
N PHE A 69 -3.76 3.19 -1.46
CA PHE A 69 -3.19 1.89 -1.13
C PHE A 69 -3.92 1.24 0.05
N HIS A 70 -4.19 2.01 1.12
CA HIS A 70 -4.87 1.49 2.30
C HIS A 70 -6.28 0.96 2.03
N VAL A 71 -6.97 1.48 1.02
CA VAL A 71 -8.30 0.97 0.63
C VAL A 71 -8.20 -0.43 0.02
N ASN A 72 -7.07 -0.76 -0.57
CA ASN A 72 -6.86 -2.01 -1.31
C ASN A 72 -6.28 -3.15 -0.46
N ILE A 73 -5.79 -2.88 0.74
CA ILE A 73 -5.11 -3.89 1.58
C ILE A 73 -5.97 -5.13 1.85
N ARG A 74 -7.27 -4.98 1.98
CA ARG A 74 -8.17 -6.13 2.18
C ARG A 74 -8.21 -7.02 0.95
N THR A 75 -8.25 -6.47 -0.25
CA THR A 75 -8.18 -7.26 -1.49
C THR A 75 -6.87 -8.04 -1.56
N LEU A 76 -5.77 -7.40 -1.19
CA LEU A 76 -4.42 -7.99 -1.21
C LEU A 76 -4.22 -9.10 -0.17
N VAL A 77 -5.07 -9.20 0.85
CA VAL A 77 -5.02 -10.26 1.86
C VAL A 77 -6.15 -11.27 1.67
N GLU A 78 -7.40 -10.82 1.57
CA GLU A 78 -8.57 -11.68 1.56
C GLU A 78 -8.60 -12.59 0.33
N VAL A 79 -8.40 -12.04 -0.85
CA VAL A 79 -8.49 -12.81 -2.10
C VAL A 79 -7.43 -13.93 -2.16
N PRO A 80 -6.12 -13.64 -2.02
CA PRO A 80 -5.11 -14.70 -2.06
C PRO A 80 -5.22 -15.68 -0.88
N TYR A 81 -5.71 -15.24 0.27
CA TYR A 81 -5.97 -16.13 1.41
C TYR A 81 -7.00 -17.20 1.04
N PHE A 82 -8.14 -16.80 0.46
CA PHE A 82 -9.17 -17.75 0.08
C PHE A 82 -8.72 -18.66 -1.05
N TYR A 83 -8.05 -18.14 -2.08
CA TYR A 83 -7.50 -19.00 -3.13
C TYR A 83 -6.41 -19.93 -2.63
N THR A 84 -5.59 -19.51 -1.67
CA THR A 84 -4.63 -20.41 -1.00
C THR A 84 -5.34 -21.57 -0.31
N ARG A 85 -6.46 -21.28 0.36
CA ARG A 85 -7.28 -22.32 1.02
C ARG A 85 -7.96 -23.25 0.02
N LEU A 86 -8.41 -22.74 -1.10
CA LEU A 86 -9.11 -23.53 -2.13
C LEU A 86 -8.14 -24.41 -2.92
N THR A 87 -6.99 -23.89 -3.32
CA THR A 87 -6.07 -24.55 -4.24
C THR A 87 -4.91 -25.29 -3.56
N GLY A 88 -4.62 -24.94 -2.30
CA GLY A 88 -3.42 -25.39 -1.59
C GLY A 88 -2.13 -24.67 -2.01
N PHE A 89 -2.17 -23.79 -3.02
CA PHE A 89 -1.01 -23.01 -3.45
C PHE A 89 -0.90 -21.73 -2.62
N ASN A 90 0.31 -21.41 -2.12
CA ASN A 90 0.54 -20.21 -1.33
C ASN A 90 0.75 -18.98 -2.23
N TYR A 91 -0.29 -18.21 -2.52
CA TYR A 91 -0.23 -16.99 -3.33
C TYR A 91 0.57 -15.86 -2.68
N PHE A 92 0.84 -15.91 -1.39
CA PHE A 92 1.73 -14.96 -0.69
C PHE A 92 3.21 -15.25 -0.91
N SER A 93 3.55 -16.34 -1.61
CA SER A 93 4.93 -16.61 -2.05
C SER A 93 5.37 -15.73 -3.22
N ASP A 94 4.47 -14.95 -3.83
CA ASP A 94 4.82 -13.99 -4.86
C ASP A 94 5.78 -12.93 -4.29
N PRO A 95 6.95 -12.72 -4.93
CA PRO A 95 7.95 -11.75 -4.49
C PRO A 95 7.42 -10.31 -4.32
N TRP A 96 6.32 -9.98 -4.99
CA TRP A 96 5.64 -8.70 -4.84
C TRP A 96 5.33 -8.39 -3.37
N TYR A 97 4.90 -9.37 -2.58
CA TYR A 97 4.57 -9.18 -1.16
C TYR A 97 5.78 -8.81 -0.31
N GLN A 98 6.96 -9.33 -0.63
CA GLN A 98 8.21 -8.93 0.04
C GLN A 98 8.56 -7.47 -0.30
N GLY A 99 8.45 -7.10 -1.57
CA GLY A 99 8.62 -5.70 -2.00
C GLY A 99 7.58 -4.77 -1.37
N ASN A 100 6.33 -5.23 -1.26
CA ASN A 100 5.26 -4.43 -0.66
C ASN A 100 5.45 -4.21 0.85
N ALA A 101 6.02 -5.17 1.57
CA ALA A 101 6.44 -4.97 2.96
C ALA A 101 7.47 -3.83 3.09
N LEU A 102 8.45 -3.79 2.19
CA LEU A 102 9.41 -2.68 2.13
C LEU A 102 8.74 -1.36 1.75
N TYR A 103 7.79 -1.37 0.80
CA TYR A 103 7.01 -0.18 0.47
C TYR A 103 6.28 0.37 1.69
N VAL A 104 5.62 -0.48 2.46
CA VAL A 104 4.92 -0.08 3.70
C VAL A 104 5.86 0.62 4.65
N ILE A 105 7.06 0.07 4.86
CA ILE A 105 8.06 0.60 5.80
C ILE A 105 8.68 1.89 5.31
N TYR A 106 9.22 1.91 4.08
CA TYR A 106 9.94 3.07 3.55
C TYR A 106 9.02 4.24 3.20
N GLN A 107 7.75 3.96 2.85
CA GLN A 107 6.78 5.00 2.59
C GLN A 107 6.31 5.69 3.87
N GLN A 108 6.23 4.97 4.97
CA GLN A 108 5.89 5.55 6.27
C GLN A 108 6.60 4.82 7.40
N PRO A 109 7.84 5.18 7.72
CA PRO A 109 8.54 4.64 8.89
C PRO A 109 7.75 4.83 10.19
N PRO A 110 8.04 4.06 11.24
CA PRO A 110 7.36 4.22 12.52
C PRO A 110 7.40 5.68 13.01
N PHE A 111 6.25 6.19 13.42
CA PHE A 111 6.08 7.56 13.96
C PHE A 111 6.45 8.70 13.00
N SER A 112 6.43 8.45 11.69
CA SER A 112 6.58 9.45 10.65
C SER A 112 5.27 9.71 9.92
N LYS A 113 5.15 10.88 9.28
CA LYS A 113 4.20 11.07 8.19
C LYS A 113 4.57 10.17 7.02
N SER A 114 3.60 9.87 6.16
CA SER A 114 3.88 9.13 4.92
C SER A 114 4.67 9.99 3.92
N GLY A 115 5.38 9.34 3.01
CA GLY A 115 6.19 9.98 1.98
C GLY A 115 5.44 10.95 1.06
N GLY A 116 4.10 10.93 1.07
CA GLY A 116 3.27 11.90 0.34
C GLY A 116 3.20 11.69 -1.16
N ASN A 117 3.54 10.50 -1.64
CA ASN A 117 3.51 10.16 -3.06
C ASN A 117 2.07 9.85 -3.52
N GLY A 118 1.67 10.41 -4.68
CA GLY A 118 0.31 10.28 -5.18
C GLY A 118 -0.70 11.00 -4.27
N SER A 119 -1.96 10.60 -4.31
CA SER A 119 -2.98 11.12 -3.41
C SER A 119 -2.78 10.55 -2.00
N SER A 120 -2.38 11.40 -1.07
CA SER A 120 -2.02 11.04 0.29
C SER A 120 -2.64 11.98 1.32
N HIS A 121 -3.19 11.41 2.39
CA HIS A 121 -3.74 12.17 3.51
C HIS A 121 -2.61 12.62 4.45
N GLN A 122 -2.31 13.89 4.44
CA GLN A 122 -1.18 14.45 5.17
C GLN A 122 -1.37 14.58 6.69
N LYS A 123 -2.58 14.39 7.18
CA LYS A 123 -2.90 14.60 8.59
C LYS A 123 -2.36 13.53 9.53
N ILE A 124 -2.02 12.36 9.01
CA ILE A 124 -1.61 11.22 9.82
C ILE A 124 -0.12 11.34 10.13
N LEU A 125 0.21 11.64 11.38
CA LEU A 125 1.57 11.77 11.88
C LEU A 125 2.25 10.44 12.20
N THR A 126 1.45 9.38 12.30
CA THR A 126 1.92 8.04 12.64
C THR A 126 1.20 7.02 11.78
N PRO A 127 1.77 5.84 11.57
CA PRO A 127 1.08 4.77 10.87
C PRO A 127 -0.27 4.46 11.50
N SER A 128 -1.29 4.33 10.66
CA SER A 128 -2.65 4.01 11.12
C SER A 128 -2.79 2.53 11.50
N GLY A 129 -3.82 2.20 12.28
CA GLY A 129 -4.17 0.80 12.56
C GLY A 129 -4.39 -0.03 11.28
N THR A 130 -4.84 0.59 10.20
CA THR A 130 -4.96 -0.04 8.89
C THR A 130 -3.60 -0.46 8.31
N ARG A 131 -2.61 0.44 8.36
CA ARG A 131 -1.25 0.13 7.88
C ARG A 131 -0.58 -0.92 8.75
N VAL A 132 -0.67 -0.77 10.06
CA VAL A 132 -0.06 -1.72 11.01
C VAL A 132 -0.71 -3.09 10.93
N GLY A 133 -2.04 -3.15 10.79
CA GLY A 133 -2.78 -4.41 10.59
C GLY A 133 -2.40 -5.11 9.28
N TYR A 134 -2.14 -4.35 8.23
CA TYR A 134 -1.64 -4.93 6.98
C TYR A 134 -0.19 -5.44 7.12
N ALA A 135 0.68 -4.68 7.77
CA ALA A 135 2.05 -5.14 8.06
C ALA A 135 2.06 -6.41 8.91
N ASP A 136 1.17 -6.52 9.91
CA ASP A 136 0.96 -7.74 10.69
C ASP A 136 0.56 -8.94 9.81
N ALA A 137 -0.38 -8.73 8.89
CA ALA A 137 -0.78 -9.78 7.96
C ALA A 137 0.37 -10.20 7.03
N LEU A 138 1.10 -9.23 6.44
CA LEU A 138 2.27 -9.52 5.61
C LEU A 138 3.32 -10.33 6.38
N ALA A 139 3.67 -9.90 7.59
CA ALA A 139 4.67 -10.59 8.41
C ALA A 139 4.31 -12.06 8.64
N ARG A 140 3.05 -12.34 9.01
CA ARG A 140 2.57 -13.70 9.29
C ARG A 140 2.48 -14.57 8.03
N MET A 141 2.05 -13.98 6.90
CA MET A 141 1.83 -14.74 5.66
C MET A 141 3.13 -15.00 4.90
N THR A 142 4.06 -14.06 4.93
CA THR A 142 5.29 -14.12 4.12
C THR A 142 6.55 -14.47 4.91
N GLY A 143 6.47 -14.47 6.23
CA GLY A 143 7.64 -14.61 7.10
C GLY A 143 8.55 -13.37 7.11
N ASN A 144 8.05 -12.20 6.67
CA ASN A 144 8.86 -10.98 6.59
C ASN A 144 9.14 -10.41 7.99
N THR A 145 10.40 -10.50 8.41
CA THR A 145 10.84 -10.08 9.76
C THR A 145 10.89 -8.56 9.92
N PHE A 146 11.12 -7.80 8.85
CA PHE A 146 11.10 -6.33 8.87
C PHE A 146 9.68 -5.80 9.10
N ALA A 147 8.69 -6.40 8.45
CA ALA A 147 7.29 -6.09 8.71
C ALA A 147 6.88 -6.46 10.14
N ALA A 148 7.38 -7.57 10.67
CA ALA A 148 7.16 -7.97 12.06
C ALA A 148 7.74 -6.97 13.04
N ASP A 149 8.97 -6.53 12.80
CA ASP A 149 9.64 -5.54 13.66
C ASP A 149 8.97 -4.16 13.59
N TYR A 150 8.49 -3.76 12.39
CA TYR A 150 7.67 -2.56 12.20
C TYR A 150 6.42 -2.58 13.09
N VAL A 151 5.70 -3.71 13.12
CA VAL A 151 4.52 -3.90 13.97
C VAL A 151 4.90 -3.81 15.45
N ARG A 152 5.96 -4.51 15.87
CA ARG A 152 6.43 -4.50 17.27
C ARG A 152 6.82 -3.10 17.73
N HIS A 153 7.55 -2.36 16.89
CA HIS A 153 7.99 -0.98 17.16
C HIS A 153 6.82 -0.03 17.45
N ILE A 154 5.78 -0.11 16.62
CA ILE A 154 4.61 0.75 16.77
C ILE A 154 3.77 0.28 17.95
N SER A 155 3.51 -1.02 18.07
CA SER A 155 2.69 -1.58 19.15
C SER A 155 3.29 -1.38 20.53
N ALA A 156 4.62 -1.33 20.64
CA ALA A 156 5.29 -1.04 21.91
C ALA A 156 4.94 0.34 22.48
N ARG A 157 4.63 1.31 21.63
CA ARG A 157 4.25 2.67 22.04
C ARG A 157 2.74 2.95 21.91
N GLN A 158 2.06 2.18 21.09
CA GLN A 158 0.63 2.24 20.84
C GLN A 158 0.03 0.84 20.93
N PRO A 159 -0.12 0.28 22.15
CA PRO A 159 -0.57 -1.11 22.32
C PRO A 159 -1.89 -1.42 21.64
N ASP A 160 -2.80 -0.43 21.57
CA ASP A 160 -4.13 -0.57 21.00
C ASP A 160 -4.18 -0.31 19.50
N ILE A 161 -3.03 -0.13 18.82
CA ILE A 161 -3.02 0.26 17.40
C ILE A 161 -3.75 -0.75 16.51
N LEU A 162 -3.64 -2.03 16.81
CA LEU A 162 -4.31 -3.09 16.07
C LEU A 162 -5.80 -3.23 16.41
N GLU A 163 -6.24 -2.55 17.45
CA GLU A 163 -7.66 -2.40 17.79
C GLU A 163 -8.33 -1.24 17.02
N GLN A 164 -7.55 -0.47 16.27
CA GLN A 164 -8.00 0.67 15.48
C GLN A 164 -8.07 0.31 14.00
N GLY A 165 -8.91 1.00 13.27
CA GLY A 165 -9.03 0.86 11.83
C GLY A 165 -10.24 1.59 11.25
N SER A 166 -10.25 1.83 9.94
CA SER A 166 -11.28 2.64 9.27
C SER A 166 -12.66 1.97 9.23
N THR A 167 -12.73 0.66 9.15
CA THR A 167 -13.98 -0.10 9.05
C THR A 167 -14.15 -1.14 10.15
N SER A 168 -13.07 -1.51 10.79
CA SER A 168 -13.00 -2.43 11.91
C SER A 168 -11.55 -2.49 12.40
N LYS A 169 -11.32 -3.23 13.47
CA LYS A 169 -9.98 -3.42 14.03
C LYS A 169 -8.97 -3.88 12.97
N ALA A 170 -7.74 -3.41 13.09
CA ALA A 170 -6.64 -3.70 12.16
C ALA A 170 -6.99 -3.43 10.67
N GLY A 171 -7.76 -2.37 10.40
CA GLY A 171 -8.16 -2.01 9.03
C GLY A 171 -9.06 -3.05 8.34
N GLY A 172 -9.83 -3.80 9.10
CA GLY A 172 -10.69 -4.85 8.57
C GLY A 172 -10.02 -6.23 8.49
N LEU A 173 -8.83 -6.37 9.04
CA LEU A 173 -8.07 -7.64 9.04
C LEU A 173 -8.05 -8.34 10.41
N ALA A 174 -8.89 -7.91 11.36
CA ALA A 174 -8.99 -8.56 12.67
C ALA A 174 -9.38 -10.05 12.57
N TRP A 175 -10.27 -10.37 11.64
CA TRP A 175 -10.65 -11.75 11.36
C TRP A 175 -9.45 -12.63 10.97
N PHE A 176 -8.54 -12.08 10.16
CA PHE A 176 -7.34 -12.77 9.74
C PHE A 176 -6.44 -13.09 10.94
N ARG A 177 -6.26 -12.15 11.86
CA ARG A 177 -5.49 -12.36 13.08
C ARG A 177 -6.08 -13.44 13.99
N LEU A 178 -7.40 -13.59 14.01
CA LEU A 178 -8.09 -14.65 14.75
C LEU A 178 -7.92 -16.02 14.13
N GLN A 179 -7.73 -16.09 12.81
CA GLN A 179 -7.58 -17.35 12.08
C GLN A 179 -6.13 -17.73 11.78
N CYS A 180 -5.19 -16.81 11.93
CA CYS A 180 -3.79 -17.04 11.65
C CYS A 180 -3.03 -17.39 12.93
N ASP A 181 -2.72 -18.67 13.12
CA ASP A 181 -2.00 -19.19 14.28
C ASP A 181 -0.50 -18.87 14.25
N LYS A 182 0.00 -18.38 13.11
CA LYS A 182 1.43 -18.08 12.96
C LYS A 182 1.80 -16.89 13.83
N PRO A 183 2.83 -16.99 14.68
CA PRO A 183 3.36 -15.85 15.41
C PRO A 183 4.02 -14.85 14.44
N LEU A 184 4.26 -13.64 14.89
CA LEU A 184 5.14 -12.73 14.17
C LEU A 184 6.55 -13.32 14.11
N PRO A 185 7.17 -13.40 12.91
CA PRO A 185 8.50 -13.99 12.77
C PRO A 185 9.57 -13.16 13.48
N ASP A 186 10.59 -13.83 14.01
CA ASP A 186 11.79 -13.22 14.58
C ASP A 186 12.92 -13.22 13.56
N GLY A 187 13.78 -12.20 13.63
CA GLY A 187 14.92 -12.04 12.74
C GLY A 187 15.41 -10.61 12.62
N PRO A 188 16.10 -10.26 11.52
CA PRO A 188 16.55 -8.89 11.25
C PRO A 188 15.40 -7.88 11.33
N GLY A 189 15.69 -6.72 11.93
CA GLY A 189 14.72 -5.66 12.17
C GLY A 189 14.99 -4.39 11.35
N LEU A 190 14.23 -3.33 11.62
CA LEU A 190 14.31 -2.06 10.88
C LEU A 190 15.72 -1.45 10.84
N LYS A 191 16.50 -1.62 11.91
CA LYS A 191 17.90 -1.16 12.01
C LYS A 191 18.84 -1.83 11.02
N ASP A 192 18.47 -3.02 10.53
CA ASP A 192 19.28 -3.82 9.61
C ASP A 192 18.94 -3.51 8.14
N LEU A 193 17.90 -2.72 7.89
CA LEU A 193 17.54 -2.26 6.57
C LEU A 193 18.51 -1.17 6.06
N PRO A 194 18.80 -1.14 4.75
CA PRO A 194 19.51 -0.02 4.14
C PRO A 194 18.81 1.32 4.43
N MET A 195 19.58 2.40 4.50
CA MET A 195 19.03 3.75 4.71
C MET A 195 18.14 4.24 3.56
N GLY A 196 18.17 3.59 2.41
CA GLY A 196 17.34 3.93 1.27
C GLY A 196 16.89 2.72 0.48
N HIS A 197 15.73 2.87 -0.17
CA HIS A 197 15.19 1.88 -1.09
C HIS A 197 14.59 2.54 -2.32
N VAL A 198 14.80 1.91 -3.47
CA VAL A 198 14.26 2.36 -4.76
C VAL A 198 13.32 1.29 -5.28
N PHE A 199 12.16 1.71 -5.73
CA PHE A 199 11.15 0.92 -6.42
C PHE A 199 11.16 1.33 -7.90
N PRO A 200 12.03 0.71 -8.72
CA PRO A 200 12.35 1.22 -10.06
C PRO A 200 11.19 1.10 -11.04
N GLN A 201 10.34 0.10 -10.90
CA GLN A 201 9.19 -0.07 -11.77
C GLN A 201 8.05 0.88 -11.44
N SER A 202 7.91 1.23 -10.17
CA SER A 202 6.92 2.21 -9.70
C SER A 202 7.44 3.64 -9.77
N GLY A 203 8.75 3.83 -9.96
CA GLY A 203 9.39 5.14 -9.99
C GLY A 203 9.33 5.85 -8.64
N LEU A 204 9.50 5.12 -7.55
CA LEU A 204 9.52 5.66 -6.20
C LEU A 204 10.88 5.40 -5.55
N ALA A 205 11.32 6.33 -4.71
CA ALA A 205 12.48 6.15 -3.86
C ALA A 205 12.22 6.79 -2.48
N SER A 206 12.77 6.19 -1.45
CA SER A 206 12.72 6.74 -0.10
C SER A 206 14.07 6.52 0.59
N PHE A 207 14.55 7.55 1.27
CA PHE A 207 15.79 7.54 2.03
C PHE A 207 15.50 8.04 3.43
N SER A 208 16.03 7.34 4.42
CA SER A 208 15.85 7.72 5.82
C SER A 208 17.17 7.49 6.57
N THR A 209 17.61 8.47 7.32
CA THR A 209 18.85 8.33 8.09
C THR A 209 18.71 7.38 9.29
N ASN A 210 17.46 7.11 9.68
CA ASN A 210 17.14 6.14 10.71
C ASN A 210 15.69 5.66 10.55
N LEU A 211 15.50 4.39 10.24
CA LEU A 211 14.17 3.77 10.11
C LEU A 211 13.60 3.32 11.46
N ASP A 212 14.46 3.12 12.44
CA ASP A 212 14.13 2.59 13.77
C ASP A 212 13.62 3.71 14.71
N ASP A 213 14.26 4.89 14.66
CA ASP A 213 13.85 6.06 15.45
C ASP A 213 13.71 7.32 14.58
N THR A 214 12.50 7.54 14.07
CA THR A 214 12.21 8.70 13.22
C THR A 214 12.32 10.04 13.94
N ARG A 215 12.33 10.08 15.28
CA ARG A 215 12.56 11.30 16.06
C ARG A 215 13.96 11.86 15.91
N LYS A 216 14.88 11.07 15.33
CA LYS A 216 16.26 11.47 15.03
C LYS A 216 16.60 11.25 13.55
N SER A 217 15.59 11.22 12.72
CA SER A 217 15.73 10.87 11.30
C SER A 217 15.38 12.03 10.41
N ALA A 218 16.22 12.24 9.39
CA ALA A 218 15.85 12.93 8.18
C ALA A 218 15.34 11.91 7.16
N MET A 219 14.26 12.23 6.47
CA MET A 219 13.72 11.40 5.40
C MET A 219 13.54 12.24 4.15
N LEU A 220 13.80 11.63 2.99
CA LEU A 220 13.47 12.12 1.67
C LEU A 220 12.63 11.06 0.97
N SER A 221 11.49 11.47 0.43
CA SER A 221 10.67 10.66 -0.48
C SER A 221 10.68 11.31 -1.85
N PHE A 222 10.86 10.51 -2.91
CA PHE A 222 10.96 10.98 -4.29
C PHE A 222 10.06 10.14 -5.19
N ARG A 223 9.45 10.80 -6.17
CA ARG A 223 8.64 10.15 -7.19
C ARG A 223 9.02 10.62 -8.58
N SER A 224 9.29 9.65 -9.47
CA SER A 224 9.37 9.80 -10.91
C SER A 224 8.75 8.58 -11.57
N SER A 225 7.42 8.51 -11.49
CA SER A 225 6.65 7.31 -11.81
C SER A 225 6.24 7.27 -13.28
N PRO A 226 6.30 6.12 -13.96
CA PRO A 226 5.77 5.97 -15.31
C PRO A 226 4.24 5.97 -15.39
N TYR A 227 3.55 5.92 -14.27
CA TYR A 227 2.07 5.77 -14.21
C TYR A 227 1.29 7.06 -14.46
N GLY A 228 1.96 8.18 -14.72
CA GLY A 228 1.29 9.45 -15.04
C GLY A 228 0.39 9.97 -13.91
N SER A 229 -0.77 10.52 -14.28
CA SER A 229 -1.71 11.18 -13.36
C SER A 229 -3.13 10.60 -13.40
N THR A 230 -3.29 9.35 -13.83
CA THR A 230 -4.60 8.68 -13.91
C THR A 230 -5.11 8.33 -12.53
N SER A 231 -6.41 8.46 -12.30
CA SER A 231 -7.08 8.17 -11.02
C SER A 231 -6.45 8.99 -9.87
N HIS A 232 -5.96 8.36 -8.82
CA HIS A 232 -5.32 9.00 -7.67
C HIS A 232 -3.80 9.15 -7.81
N ALA A 233 -3.22 8.71 -8.92
CA ALA A 233 -1.90 9.13 -9.32
C ALA A 233 -1.99 10.58 -9.83
N ILE A 234 -1.23 11.49 -9.22
CA ILE A 234 -1.24 12.91 -9.50
C ILE A 234 0.01 13.32 -10.29
N ALA A 235 -0.04 14.49 -10.96
CA ALA A 235 1.04 14.96 -11.81
C ALA A 235 2.24 15.50 -11.00
N ASN A 236 2.77 14.69 -10.10
CA ASN A 236 3.90 14.99 -9.22
C ASN A 236 5.18 14.27 -9.62
N GLN A 237 5.47 14.20 -10.91
CA GLN A 237 6.70 13.58 -11.41
C GLN A 237 7.91 14.44 -11.04
N ASN A 238 9.02 13.76 -10.73
CA ASN A 238 10.24 14.36 -10.21
C ASN A 238 10.03 15.18 -8.92
N ALA A 239 8.94 14.92 -8.21
CA ALA A 239 8.65 15.60 -6.96
C ALA A 239 9.36 14.91 -5.79
N PHE A 240 9.78 15.72 -4.83
CA PHE A 240 10.34 15.25 -3.57
C PHE A 240 9.57 15.81 -2.38
N ASN A 241 9.57 15.06 -1.30
CA ASN A 241 9.10 15.52 0.00
C ASN A 241 10.19 15.23 1.03
N THR A 242 10.38 16.13 1.97
CA THR A 242 11.40 15.99 3.02
C THR A 242 10.79 16.08 4.40
N PHE A 243 11.42 15.38 5.32
CA PHE A 243 10.93 15.24 6.69
C PHE A 243 12.09 15.36 7.67
N TRP A 244 11.77 15.83 8.86
CA TRP A 244 12.65 15.79 10.01
C TRP A 244 11.82 15.42 11.25
N ASN A 245 12.34 14.51 12.05
CA ASN A 245 11.68 14.08 13.28
C ASN A 245 10.23 13.58 13.02
N GLY A 246 10.01 12.87 11.91
CA GLY A 246 8.70 12.39 11.48
C GLY A 246 7.74 13.46 10.94
N GLN A 247 8.13 14.75 11.00
CA GLN A 247 7.35 15.89 10.52
C GLN A 247 7.78 16.29 9.11
N SER A 248 6.82 16.72 8.29
CA SER A 248 7.12 17.23 6.95
C SER A 248 7.79 18.61 7.02
N LEU A 249 8.81 18.81 6.18
CA LEU A 249 9.45 20.12 5.93
C LEU A 249 8.99 20.68 4.58
N PHE A 250 9.35 20.02 3.50
CA PHE A 250 8.80 20.29 2.17
C PHE A 250 7.83 19.15 1.82
N TYR A 251 6.61 19.49 1.52
CA TYR A 251 5.55 18.51 1.29
C TYR A 251 4.60 18.96 0.19
N SER A 252 3.87 18.02 -0.40
CA SER A 252 2.85 18.32 -1.41
C SER A 252 1.74 19.22 -0.86
N SER A 253 1.01 19.92 -1.74
CA SER A 253 -0.01 20.92 -1.37
C SER A 253 -1.24 20.36 -0.65
N GLY A 254 -1.36 19.06 -0.50
CA GLY A 254 -2.44 18.43 0.24
C GLY A 254 -3.22 17.39 -0.55
N HIS A 255 -4.40 17.08 -0.02
CA HIS A 255 -5.35 16.14 -0.59
C HIS A 255 -6.60 16.89 -1.07
N HIS A 256 -7.17 16.49 -2.20
CA HIS A 256 -8.43 17.04 -2.70
C HIS A 256 -9.61 16.56 -1.85
N THR A 257 -10.65 17.39 -1.72
CA THR A 257 -11.91 17.02 -1.10
C THR A 257 -12.80 16.21 -2.03
N SER A 258 -12.76 16.54 -3.33
CA SER A 258 -13.42 15.79 -4.41
C SER A 258 -12.64 15.93 -5.72
N PHE A 259 -12.91 15.06 -6.69
CA PHE A 259 -12.28 15.16 -8.02
C PHE A 259 -12.66 16.41 -8.80
N THR A 260 -13.75 17.04 -8.47
CA THR A 260 -14.33 18.19 -9.17
C THR A 260 -14.11 19.51 -8.45
N ASP A 261 -13.51 19.50 -7.25
CA ASP A 261 -13.23 20.76 -6.56
C ASP A 261 -12.11 21.56 -7.25
N ILE A 262 -12.19 22.87 -7.15
CA ILE A 262 -11.26 23.80 -7.83
C ILE A 262 -9.82 23.56 -7.36
N HIS A 263 -9.61 23.34 -6.07
CA HIS A 263 -8.29 23.05 -5.52
C HIS A 263 -7.76 21.70 -6.05
N GLY A 264 -8.61 20.68 -6.13
CA GLY A 264 -8.25 19.39 -6.70
C GLY A 264 -7.77 19.50 -8.15
N VAL A 265 -8.57 20.17 -8.99
CA VAL A 265 -8.31 20.26 -10.44
C VAL A 265 -7.12 21.16 -10.76
N TYR A 266 -7.05 22.37 -10.19
CA TYR A 266 -6.08 23.39 -10.61
C TYR A 266 -4.82 23.47 -9.73
N CYS A 267 -4.83 22.85 -8.55
CA CYS A 267 -3.69 22.85 -7.65
C CYS A 267 -3.20 21.44 -7.39
N HIS A 268 -3.90 20.70 -6.54
CA HIS A 268 -3.39 19.43 -5.99
C HIS A 268 -2.95 18.42 -7.07
N ARG A 269 -3.70 18.31 -8.16
CA ARG A 269 -3.37 17.40 -9.27
C ARG A 269 -2.31 17.94 -10.23
N ALA A 270 -2.01 19.23 -10.17
CA ALA A 270 -1.09 19.90 -11.09
C ALA A 270 0.34 19.84 -10.58
N THR A 271 1.31 19.67 -11.48
CA THR A 271 2.73 19.59 -11.18
C THR A 271 3.23 20.79 -10.35
N ARG A 272 2.70 22.00 -10.62
CA ARG A 272 3.05 23.24 -9.93
C ARG A 272 2.73 23.27 -8.42
N ALA A 273 1.93 22.32 -7.94
CA ALA A 273 1.58 22.24 -6.52
C ALA A 273 2.53 21.31 -5.73
N HIS A 274 3.58 20.85 -6.36
CA HIS A 274 4.52 19.90 -5.79
C HIS A 274 5.95 20.45 -5.82
N ASN A 275 6.81 19.87 -4.98
CA ASN A 275 8.23 20.23 -4.91
C ASN A 275 8.98 19.61 -6.10
N THR A 276 8.89 20.22 -7.25
CA THR A 276 9.47 19.73 -8.50
C THR A 276 9.91 20.87 -9.41
N ILE A 277 10.56 20.54 -10.51
CA ILE A 277 10.99 21.50 -11.52
C ILE A 277 9.92 21.59 -12.61
N LEU A 278 9.50 22.82 -12.91
CA LEU A 278 8.65 23.11 -14.07
C LEU A 278 9.51 23.68 -15.19
N VAL A 279 9.19 23.28 -16.42
CA VAL A 279 9.79 23.85 -17.63
C VAL A 279 8.69 24.56 -18.41
N ASN A 280 8.89 25.87 -18.65
CA ASN A 280 7.94 26.76 -19.33
C ASN A 280 6.58 26.94 -18.62
N GLY A 281 6.57 26.88 -17.29
CA GLY A 281 5.43 27.25 -16.46
C GLY A 281 4.50 26.13 -16.12
#